data_d534db2e9feda4b1b9eee0984d8a384f
#
_entry.id   d534db2e9feda4b1b9eee0984d8a384f
#
_cell.length_a   1.000
_cell.length_b   1.000
_cell.length_c   1.000
_cell.angle_alpha   90.00
_cell.angle_beta   90.00
_cell.angle_gamma   90.00
#
_symmetry.space_group_name_H-M   'P 1'
#
loop_
_entity.id
_entity.type
_entity.pdbx_description
1 polymer ?
#
loop_
_entity_poly.entity_id
_entity_poly.type
_entity_poly.pdbx_seq_one_letter_code
_entity_poly.pdbx_strand_id
1 'polypeptide(L)'
;MTFPIRRAGGPAAALIACALTLSACGDEEAADNSPTFVNTQARGTADPLYGKETTSASPAPSSSTEPPAAAPSGDVQAVLDRIVAEHGDVGIAVSDGTTTVEAGRTAPEAAWSTSKVPVLIAANRTGAADSQLVSSAITYSDNEAAKAAWVALGEGAAAAQATQSVIGEAGDTATQVQSQVTRPEFTAFGQTMWSVGNQAKFMAGVRCVEGAQPIIDAMGVADPAQAYGLRTLPGVLMKGGWGPSPAGVYDVRQMGIVQLGGHDVAVALIASSPDGQYASTQKVLTSMAEALAQAETQWPSPAC
;
A
#
# COMPACT_ATOMS: atom_id res chain seq x y z
N MET A 1 19.68 -29.15 -72.60
CA MET A 1 18.94 -30.44 -72.65
C MET A 1 17.75 -30.30 -71.74
N THR A 2 16.66 -29.86 -72.20
CA THR A 2 15.38 -30.50 -72.56
C THR A 2 14.61 -31.02 -71.35
N PHE A 3 13.45 -30.39 -71.10
CA PHE A 3 12.33 -30.66 -70.24
C PHE A 3 11.84 -32.14 -70.24
N PRO A 4 10.90 -32.57 -69.31
CA PRO A 4 9.55 -32.07 -69.42
C PRO A 4 8.75 -31.89 -68.09
N ILE A 5 7.72 -31.04 -68.25
CA ILE A 5 6.50 -30.80 -67.48
C ILE A 5 5.63 -32.06 -67.35
N ARG A 6 5.01 -32.30 -66.18
CA ARG A 6 3.73 -32.99 -66.08
C ARG A 6 2.77 -32.27 -65.17
N ARG A 7 1.62 -32.01 -65.72
CA ARG A 7 0.38 -31.43 -65.14
C ARG A 7 -0.51 -32.53 -64.50
N ALA A 8 -1.35 -32.03 -63.62
CA ALA A 8 -2.77 -32.34 -63.44
C ALA A 8 -3.16 -33.25 -62.29
N GLY A 9 -4.17 -32.78 -61.56
CA GLY A 9 -5.07 -33.56 -60.75
C GLY A 9 -5.64 -32.83 -59.52
N GLY A 10 -6.62 -31.95 -59.72
CA GLY A 10 -7.64 -31.78 -58.66
C GLY A 10 -8.70 -32.87 -58.85
N PRO A 11 -9.56 -33.15 -57.91
CA PRO A 11 -10.70 -32.29 -57.61
C PRO A 11 -11.27 -32.38 -56.18
N ALA A 12 -12.38 -31.64 -56.04
CA ALA A 12 -13.54 -31.89 -55.21
C ALA A 12 -13.61 -31.23 -53.85
N ALA A 13 -14.39 -30.18 -53.86
CA ALA A 13 -15.14 -29.61 -52.76
C ALA A 13 -16.06 -30.66 -52.08
N ALA A 14 -16.08 -30.67 -50.78
CA ALA A 14 -17.14 -31.24 -49.99
C ALA A 14 -17.67 -30.15 -49.01
N LEU A 15 -18.77 -29.56 -49.45
CA LEU A 15 -19.66 -28.79 -48.57
C LEU A 15 -20.37 -29.77 -47.61
N ILE A 16 -20.12 -29.63 -46.31
CA ILE A 16 -20.99 -30.21 -45.31
C ILE A 16 -21.65 -29.04 -44.58
N ALA A 17 -22.89 -28.78 -44.92
CA ALA A 17 -23.81 -28.01 -44.12
C ALA A 17 -24.21 -28.88 -42.92
N CYS A 18 -24.00 -28.41 -41.73
CA CYS A 18 -24.61 -28.97 -40.55
C CYS A 18 -25.33 -27.90 -39.76
N ALA A 19 -26.56 -28.25 -39.47
CA ALA A 19 -27.65 -27.42 -38.98
C ALA A 19 -27.39 -26.77 -37.64
N LEU A 20 -27.98 -25.58 -37.51
CA LEU A 20 -28.29 -24.89 -36.28
C LEU A 20 -29.17 -25.77 -35.37
N THR A 21 -28.69 -26.11 -34.18
CA THR A 21 -29.55 -26.38 -33.06
C THR A 21 -29.28 -25.31 -31.99
N LEU A 22 -30.25 -24.42 -31.85
CA LEU A 22 -30.38 -23.59 -30.65
C LEU A 22 -30.65 -24.54 -29.46
N SER A 23 -29.77 -24.54 -28.49
CA SER A 23 -30.09 -24.94 -27.13
C SER A 23 -29.77 -23.74 -26.23
N ALA A 24 -30.86 -23.11 -25.81
CA ALA A 24 -30.85 -22.21 -24.67
C ALA A 24 -30.69 -23.09 -23.41
N CYS A 25 -29.78 -22.69 -22.50
CA CYS A 25 -29.95 -22.76 -21.06
C CYS A 25 -28.58 -22.56 -20.36
N GLY A 26 -28.59 -21.68 -19.43
CA GLY A 26 -27.69 -21.72 -18.28
C GLY A 26 -26.63 -20.61 -18.28
N ASP A 27 -27.04 -19.39 -17.88
CA ASP A 27 -26.18 -18.44 -17.23
C ASP A 27 -25.76 -19.03 -15.88
N GLU A 28 -24.56 -19.61 -15.79
CA GLU A 28 -23.88 -19.77 -14.52
C GLU A 28 -23.07 -18.52 -14.31
N GLU A 29 -23.66 -17.57 -13.58
CA GLU A 29 -22.94 -16.48 -12.93
C GLU A 29 -21.84 -17.07 -12.04
N ALA A 30 -20.59 -16.87 -12.43
CA ALA A 30 -19.46 -17.03 -11.54
C ALA A 30 -19.65 -16.05 -10.37
N ALA A 31 -19.90 -16.59 -9.20
CA ALA A 31 -20.05 -15.81 -7.98
C ALA A 31 -18.79 -14.99 -7.74
N ASP A 32 -18.90 -13.68 -7.94
CA ASP A 32 -17.92 -12.68 -7.50
C ASP A 32 -17.97 -12.64 -5.97
N ASN A 33 -17.01 -13.32 -5.33
CA ASN A 33 -16.78 -13.30 -3.89
C ASN A 33 -15.91 -12.10 -3.46
N SER A 34 -16.13 -10.95 -4.07
CA SER A 34 -15.64 -9.70 -3.50
C SER A 34 -16.55 -9.32 -2.33
N PRO A 35 -16.01 -9.05 -1.12
CA PRO A 35 -16.84 -8.59 -0.01
C PRO A 35 -17.40 -7.21 -0.33
N THR A 36 -18.69 -7.18 -0.64
CA THR A 36 -19.44 -5.94 -0.84
C THR A 36 -19.64 -5.30 0.53
N PHE A 37 -18.90 -4.24 0.83
CA PHE A 37 -19.14 -3.43 2.00
C PHE A 37 -20.42 -2.61 1.77
N VAL A 38 -21.51 -3.04 2.37
CA VAL A 38 -22.75 -2.26 2.47
C VAL A 38 -22.51 -1.15 3.50
N ASN A 39 -22.37 0.07 3.00
CA ASN A 39 -22.32 1.27 3.83
C ASN A 39 -23.75 1.61 4.31
N THR A 40 -24.11 1.16 5.50
CA THR A 40 -25.38 1.54 6.14
C THR A 40 -25.15 2.83 6.93
N GLN A 41 -25.34 3.96 6.27
CA GLN A 41 -25.47 5.25 6.97
C GLN A 41 -26.83 5.31 7.66
N ALA A 42 -26.86 5.13 8.97
CA ALA A 42 -27.99 5.50 9.80
C ALA A 42 -28.00 7.03 9.96
N ARG A 43 -28.98 7.67 9.32
CA ARG A 43 -29.34 9.07 9.59
C ARG A 43 -30.04 9.13 10.95
N GLY A 44 -29.34 9.65 11.95
CA GLY A 44 -29.93 10.10 13.20
C GLY A 44 -30.41 11.53 13.08
N THR A 45 -31.70 11.73 13.12
CA THR A 45 -32.35 13.04 13.23
C THR A 45 -32.12 13.59 14.64
N ALA A 46 -31.59 14.81 14.71
CA ALA A 46 -31.52 15.59 15.93
C ALA A 46 -32.86 16.27 16.16
N ASP A 47 -33.33 16.22 17.38
CA ASP A 47 -34.39 17.11 17.90
C ASP A 47 -33.94 17.70 19.26
N PRO A 48 -34.15 19.00 19.48
CA PRO A 48 -33.61 19.72 20.63
C PRO A 48 -34.63 19.91 21.73
N LEU A 49 -34.30 19.60 22.97
CA LEU A 49 -35.05 20.12 24.11
C LEU A 49 -34.16 20.62 25.27
N TYR A 50 -34.21 21.87 25.44
CA TYR A 50 -34.06 22.77 26.55
C TYR A 50 -34.11 22.12 27.96
N GLY A 51 -33.14 22.49 28.80
CA GLY A 51 -33.14 22.23 30.22
C GLY A 51 -32.03 23.00 30.92
N LYS A 52 -32.37 24.19 31.44
CA LYS A 52 -31.52 25.09 32.20
C LYS A 52 -31.66 24.72 33.67
N GLU A 53 -30.59 24.29 34.33
CA GLU A 53 -30.52 24.34 35.80
C GLU A 53 -29.15 24.83 36.26
N THR A 54 -29.22 25.88 37.03
CA THR A 54 -28.13 26.53 37.77
C THR A 54 -27.92 25.83 39.09
N THR A 55 -26.70 25.38 39.37
CA THR A 55 -26.26 25.14 40.76
C THR A 55 -24.81 25.54 40.98
N SER A 56 -24.71 26.36 41.95
CA SER A 56 -23.63 26.88 42.77
C SER A 56 -22.28 26.14 42.79
N ALA A 57 -21.22 26.92 42.56
CA ALA A 57 -19.83 26.52 42.71
C ALA A 57 -19.42 26.40 44.19
N SER A 58 -18.74 25.30 44.51
CA SER A 58 -17.89 25.16 45.68
C SER A 58 -16.43 25.05 45.20
N PRO A 59 -15.47 25.72 45.84
CA PRO A 59 -14.07 25.73 45.33
C PRO A 59 -13.40 24.38 45.61
N ALA A 60 -12.87 23.77 44.56
CA ALA A 60 -12.01 22.60 44.63
C ALA A 60 -10.59 22.98 45.05
N PRO A 61 -9.84 22.09 45.71
CA PRO A 61 -8.47 22.36 46.12
C PRO A 61 -7.55 22.42 44.91
N SER A 62 -6.65 23.40 44.93
CA SER A 62 -5.57 23.55 43.94
C SER A 62 -4.65 22.33 43.98
N SER A 63 -4.80 21.42 43.03
CA SER A 63 -3.77 20.45 42.71
C SER A 63 -2.73 21.15 41.85
N SER A 64 -1.54 21.32 42.41
CA SER A 64 -0.33 21.70 41.64
C SER A 64 -0.09 20.60 40.60
N THR A 65 -0.47 20.89 39.36
CA THR A 65 -0.08 20.05 38.23
C THR A 65 1.41 20.27 37.99
N GLU A 66 2.21 19.32 38.46
CA GLU A 66 3.59 19.19 38.03
C GLU A 66 3.60 19.10 36.49
N PRO A 67 4.44 19.89 35.79
CA PRO A 67 4.53 19.77 34.32
C PRO A 67 4.84 18.30 34.00
N PRO A 68 4.23 17.71 32.96
CA PRO A 68 4.59 16.36 32.55
C PRO A 68 6.09 16.32 32.33
N ALA A 69 6.75 15.34 32.96
CA ALA A 69 8.17 15.10 32.77
C ALA A 69 8.44 15.03 31.27
N ALA A 70 9.41 15.85 30.79
CA ALA A 70 9.85 15.82 29.42
C ALA A 70 10.16 14.35 29.05
N ALA A 71 9.53 13.85 28.00
CA ALA A 71 9.83 12.52 27.52
C ALA A 71 11.33 12.44 27.22
N PRO A 72 12.04 11.36 27.61
CA PRO A 72 13.46 11.27 27.40
C PRO A 72 13.74 11.39 25.90
N SER A 73 14.62 12.32 25.50
CA SER A 73 15.18 12.39 24.15
C SER A 73 15.94 11.09 23.91
N GLY A 74 15.25 10.10 23.30
CA GLY A 74 15.76 8.76 23.10
C GLY A 74 16.47 8.62 21.76
N ASP A 75 17.43 7.70 21.72
CA ASP A 75 17.94 7.15 20.46
C ASP A 75 16.77 6.60 19.64
N VAL A 76 16.78 6.80 18.32
CA VAL A 76 15.73 6.32 17.39
C VAL A 76 15.49 4.82 17.58
N GLN A 77 16.53 4.00 17.74
CA GLN A 77 16.40 2.57 17.97
C GLN A 77 15.57 2.28 19.23
N ALA A 78 15.86 2.95 20.34
CA ALA A 78 15.12 2.77 21.59
C ALA A 78 13.63 3.18 21.46
N VAL A 79 13.33 4.18 20.64
CA VAL A 79 11.95 4.56 20.32
C VAL A 79 11.23 3.46 19.54
N LEU A 80 11.85 2.93 18.47
CA LEU A 80 11.27 1.86 17.65
C LEU A 80 11.09 0.57 18.46
N ASP A 81 12.06 0.18 19.27
CA ASP A 81 11.99 -1.00 20.13
C ASP A 81 10.84 -0.89 21.15
N ARG A 82 10.61 0.29 21.72
CA ARG A 82 9.46 0.54 22.61
C ARG A 82 8.14 0.41 21.88
N ILE A 83 8.00 0.99 20.68
CA ILE A 83 6.78 0.88 19.87
C ILE A 83 6.48 -0.59 19.59
N VAL A 84 7.47 -1.39 19.22
CA VAL A 84 7.31 -2.82 18.97
C VAL A 84 6.88 -3.56 20.24
N ALA A 85 7.52 -3.27 21.37
CA ALA A 85 7.19 -3.91 22.66
C ALA A 85 5.74 -3.62 23.11
N GLU A 86 5.23 -2.43 22.80
CA GLU A 86 3.87 -2.02 23.15
C GLU A 86 2.79 -2.61 22.22
N HIS A 87 3.13 -2.92 20.95
CA HIS A 87 2.14 -3.30 19.92
C HIS A 87 2.22 -4.77 19.49
N GLY A 88 3.27 -5.50 19.85
CA GLY A 88 3.38 -6.96 19.63
C GLY A 88 3.82 -7.34 18.23
N ASP A 89 2.96 -7.99 17.44
CA ASP A 89 3.32 -8.52 16.10
C ASP A 89 3.36 -7.43 15.03
N VAL A 90 4.34 -6.55 15.15
CA VAL A 90 4.53 -5.39 14.29
C VAL A 90 5.98 -5.24 13.81
N GLY A 91 6.16 -4.53 12.71
CA GLY A 91 7.46 -4.10 12.22
C GLY A 91 7.44 -2.62 11.86
N ILE A 92 8.54 -1.95 12.10
CA ILE A 92 8.70 -0.52 11.87
C ILE A 92 10.10 -0.21 11.40
N ALA A 93 10.24 0.73 10.47
CA ALA A 93 11.52 1.24 10.03
C ALA A 93 11.44 2.73 9.69
N VAL A 94 12.55 3.44 9.89
CA VAL A 94 12.79 4.81 9.42
C VAL A 94 14.13 4.85 8.69
N SER A 95 14.26 5.72 7.68
CA SER A 95 15.50 5.80 6.90
C SER A 95 15.76 7.22 6.38
N ASP A 96 17.04 7.60 6.26
CA ASP A 96 17.49 8.77 5.52
C ASP A 96 17.98 8.43 4.09
N GLY A 97 17.88 7.15 3.69
CA GLY A 97 18.39 6.61 2.44
C GLY A 97 19.78 5.99 2.57
N THR A 98 20.57 6.40 3.54
CA THR A 98 21.91 5.85 3.82
C THR A 98 21.86 4.91 5.03
N THR A 99 21.27 5.39 6.11
CA THR A 99 21.07 4.65 7.36
C THR A 99 19.60 4.26 7.49
N THR A 100 19.35 3.04 7.88
CA THR A 100 18.00 2.54 8.20
C THR A 100 18.01 2.00 9.62
N VAL A 101 17.06 2.45 10.43
CA VAL A 101 16.80 1.94 11.78
C VAL A 101 15.47 1.18 11.73
N GLU A 102 15.46 -0.07 12.21
CA GLU A 102 14.29 -0.91 12.15
C GLU A 102 14.12 -1.79 13.40
N ALA A 103 12.89 -2.16 13.71
CA ALA A 103 12.56 -3.01 14.85
C ALA A 103 11.36 -3.92 14.55
N GLY A 104 11.25 -5.05 15.29
CA GLY A 104 10.15 -6.00 15.21
C GLY A 104 10.23 -6.90 13.98
N ARG A 105 9.14 -7.00 13.22
CA ARG A 105 9.04 -7.80 11.99
C ARG A 105 9.81 -7.11 10.85
N THR A 106 11.08 -7.42 10.71
CA THR A 106 11.99 -6.83 9.70
C THR A 106 12.24 -7.78 8.52
N ALA A 107 11.80 -9.03 8.60
CA ALA A 107 11.90 -9.97 7.48
C ALA A 107 11.10 -9.48 6.25
N PRO A 108 11.54 -9.83 5.03
CA PRO A 108 10.76 -9.53 3.82
C PRO A 108 9.41 -10.26 3.83
N GLU A 109 8.35 -9.50 3.61
CA GLU A 109 6.97 -9.99 3.52
C GLU A 109 6.26 -9.39 2.31
N ALA A 110 5.09 -9.94 1.92
CA ALA A 110 4.36 -9.49 0.73
C ALA A 110 4.11 -7.97 0.75
N ALA A 111 4.51 -7.30 -0.31
CA ALA A 111 4.41 -5.85 -0.44
C ALA A 111 2.95 -5.37 -0.55
N TRP A 112 2.05 -6.21 -1.01
CA TRP A 112 0.68 -5.87 -1.31
C TRP A 112 0.59 -4.62 -2.20
N SER A 113 -0.36 -3.73 -1.94
CA SER A 113 -0.55 -2.51 -2.74
C SER A 113 0.53 -1.43 -2.55
N THR A 114 1.49 -1.60 -1.64
CA THR A 114 2.62 -0.66 -1.55
C THR A 114 3.51 -0.75 -2.80
N SER A 115 3.61 -1.93 -3.43
CA SER A 115 4.34 -2.13 -4.68
C SER A 115 3.77 -1.35 -5.88
N LYS A 116 2.54 -0.85 -5.79
CA LYS A 116 1.95 0.01 -6.83
C LYS A 116 2.75 1.30 -7.03
N VAL A 117 3.41 1.81 -6.00
CA VAL A 117 4.21 3.04 -6.12
C VAL A 117 5.32 2.88 -7.16
N PRO A 118 6.27 1.95 -7.04
CA PRO A 118 7.31 1.80 -8.07
C PRO A 118 6.77 1.32 -9.43
N VAL A 119 5.68 0.53 -9.47
CA VAL A 119 5.01 0.15 -10.74
C VAL A 119 4.50 1.38 -11.47
N LEU A 120 3.79 2.29 -10.79
CA LEU A 120 3.23 3.49 -11.41
C LEU A 120 4.32 4.49 -11.79
N ILE A 121 5.41 4.60 -11.03
CA ILE A 121 6.58 5.41 -11.42
C ILE A 121 7.18 4.87 -12.74
N ALA A 122 7.39 3.56 -12.83
CA ALA A 122 7.90 2.94 -14.05
C ALA A 122 6.97 3.18 -15.26
N ALA A 123 5.65 3.02 -15.09
CA ALA A 123 4.67 3.26 -16.13
C ALA A 123 4.57 4.74 -16.51
N ASN A 124 4.67 5.67 -15.58
CA ASN A 124 4.68 7.11 -15.84
C ASN A 124 5.88 7.52 -16.73
N ARG A 125 7.06 6.93 -16.51
CA ARG A 125 8.26 7.18 -17.33
C ARG A 125 8.07 6.82 -18.80
N THR A 126 7.24 5.83 -19.09
CA THR A 126 6.96 5.41 -20.47
C THR A 126 5.79 6.15 -21.10
N GLY A 127 5.14 7.06 -20.35
CA GLY A 127 3.91 7.72 -20.77
C GLY A 127 2.68 6.82 -20.72
N ALA A 128 2.77 5.65 -20.11
CA ALA A 128 1.68 4.68 -20.01
C ALA A 128 0.74 4.92 -18.82
N ALA A 129 1.06 5.86 -17.94
CA ALA A 129 0.23 6.21 -16.78
C ALA A 129 -0.20 7.68 -16.88
N ASP A 130 -1.47 7.91 -17.22
CA ASP A 130 -2.08 9.22 -17.12
C ASP A 130 -2.51 9.55 -15.69
N SER A 131 -2.96 10.79 -15.44
CA SER A 131 -3.35 11.24 -14.11
C SER A 131 -4.53 10.47 -13.52
N GLN A 132 -5.44 9.97 -14.36
CA GLN A 132 -6.59 9.18 -13.90
C GLN A 132 -6.13 7.79 -13.45
N LEU A 133 -5.28 7.13 -14.22
CA LEU A 133 -4.71 5.83 -13.88
C LEU A 133 -3.89 5.92 -12.57
N VAL A 134 -3.06 6.96 -12.44
CA VAL A 134 -2.28 7.23 -11.23
C VAL A 134 -3.20 7.42 -10.02
N SER A 135 -4.21 8.28 -10.13
CA SER A 135 -5.17 8.51 -9.04
C SER A 135 -5.91 7.22 -8.66
N SER A 136 -6.41 6.46 -9.64
CA SER A 136 -7.11 5.20 -9.36
C SER A 136 -6.20 4.20 -8.64
N ALA A 137 -4.99 3.96 -9.14
CA ALA A 137 -4.08 2.97 -8.59
C ALA A 137 -3.47 3.38 -7.24
N ILE A 138 -3.16 4.65 -7.03
CA ILE A 138 -2.44 5.14 -5.85
C ILE A 138 -3.41 5.61 -4.77
N THR A 139 -4.30 6.55 -5.08
CA THR A 139 -5.23 7.13 -4.08
C THR A 139 -6.27 6.10 -3.64
N TYR A 140 -6.96 5.46 -4.60
CA TYR A 140 -8.03 4.51 -4.31
C TYR A 140 -7.55 3.06 -4.21
N SER A 141 -6.27 2.82 -4.49
CA SER A 141 -5.65 1.49 -4.46
C SER A 141 -6.30 0.47 -5.41
N ASP A 142 -6.86 0.94 -6.52
CA ASP A 142 -7.51 0.11 -7.54
C ASP A 142 -6.52 -0.91 -8.13
N ASN A 143 -6.93 -2.19 -8.15
CA ASN A 143 -6.08 -3.27 -8.64
C ASN A 143 -6.06 -3.34 -10.16
N GLU A 144 -7.16 -3.03 -10.83
CA GLU A 144 -7.25 -3.09 -12.29
C GLU A 144 -6.45 -1.95 -12.93
N ALA A 145 -6.48 -0.75 -12.34
CA ALA A 145 -5.63 0.35 -12.77
C ALA A 145 -4.13 -0.01 -12.61
N ALA A 146 -3.74 -0.62 -11.50
CA ALA A 146 -2.36 -1.07 -11.30
C ALA A 146 -1.95 -2.20 -12.24
N LYS A 147 -2.86 -3.14 -12.54
CA LYS A 147 -2.64 -4.18 -13.56
C LYS A 147 -2.48 -3.58 -14.95
N ALA A 148 -3.28 -2.58 -15.32
CA ALA A 148 -3.15 -1.90 -16.61
C ALA A 148 -1.75 -1.27 -16.75
N ALA A 149 -1.23 -0.62 -15.71
CA ALA A 149 0.14 -0.11 -15.69
C ALA A 149 1.18 -1.23 -15.84
N TRP A 150 1.00 -2.35 -15.14
CA TRP A 150 1.88 -3.52 -15.23
C TRP A 150 1.89 -4.13 -16.63
N VAL A 151 0.72 -4.28 -17.27
CA VAL A 151 0.58 -4.77 -18.65
C VAL A 151 1.27 -3.84 -19.64
N ALA A 152 1.11 -2.52 -19.46
CA ALA A 152 1.76 -1.53 -20.33
C ALA A 152 3.29 -1.56 -20.23
N LEU A 153 3.86 -2.05 -19.13
CA LEU A 153 5.30 -2.30 -18.96
C LEU A 153 5.76 -3.62 -19.59
N GLY A 154 4.88 -4.42 -20.22
CA GLY A 154 5.18 -5.67 -20.90
C GLY A 154 4.98 -6.91 -20.02
N GLU A 155 4.30 -6.80 -18.91
CA GLU A 155 4.00 -7.90 -17.97
C GLU A 155 5.24 -8.70 -17.50
N GLY A 156 5.02 -9.66 -16.60
CA GLY A 156 6.02 -10.66 -16.23
C GLY A 156 7.41 -10.07 -15.96
N ALA A 157 8.42 -10.60 -16.58
CA ALA A 157 9.81 -10.20 -16.36
C ALA A 157 10.12 -8.77 -16.81
N ALA A 158 9.49 -8.28 -17.89
CA ALA A 158 9.74 -6.93 -18.40
C ALA A 158 9.21 -5.87 -17.40
N ALA A 159 7.98 -6.02 -16.93
CA ALA A 159 7.40 -5.13 -15.94
C ALA A 159 8.14 -5.22 -14.58
N ALA A 160 8.54 -6.42 -14.17
CA ALA A 160 9.34 -6.61 -12.98
C ALA A 160 10.69 -5.88 -13.07
N GLN A 161 11.39 -5.97 -14.21
CA GLN A 161 12.66 -5.29 -14.43
C GLN A 161 12.52 -3.76 -14.42
N ALA A 162 11.48 -3.22 -15.09
CA ALA A 162 11.20 -1.79 -15.09
C ALA A 162 10.91 -1.28 -13.66
N THR A 163 10.10 -2.01 -12.91
CA THR A 163 9.79 -1.71 -11.51
C THR A 163 11.02 -1.83 -10.61
N GLN A 164 11.86 -2.85 -10.84
CA GLN A 164 13.11 -3.09 -10.13
C GLN A 164 14.10 -1.93 -10.30
N SER A 165 14.19 -1.35 -11.52
CA SER A 165 15.01 -0.17 -11.77
C SER A 165 14.61 1.01 -10.89
N VAL A 166 13.30 1.28 -10.78
CA VAL A 166 12.77 2.34 -9.91
C VAL A 166 13.13 2.11 -8.44
N ILE A 167 12.98 0.86 -7.96
CA ILE A 167 13.32 0.50 -6.58
C ILE A 167 14.80 0.71 -6.32
N GLY A 168 15.66 0.28 -7.26
CA GLY A 168 17.12 0.43 -7.17
C GLY A 168 17.58 1.89 -7.20
N GLU A 169 16.98 2.71 -8.06
CA GLU A 169 17.28 4.15 -8.16
C GLU A 169 16.92 4.91 -6.87
N ALA A 170 15.86 4.47 -6.17
CA ALA A 170 15.50 5.00 -4.85
C ALA A 170 16.37 4.45 -3.69
N GLY A 171 17.40 3.65 -4.00
CA GLY A 171 18.40 3.18 -3.04
C GLY A 171 18.17 1.77 -2.49
N ASP A 172 17.04 1.11 -2.75
CA ASP A 172 16.84 -0.28 -2.35
C ASP A 172 17.34 -1.23 -3.44
N THR A 173 18.54 -1.74 -3.26
CA THR A 173 19.18 -2.68 -4.18
C THR A 173 19.00 -4.15 -3.79
N ALA A 174 18.31 -4.44 -2.69
CA ALA A 174 18.17 -5.78 -2.15
C ALA A 174 16.85 -6.45 -2.54
N THR A 175 15.76 -5.69 -2.64
CA THR A 175 14.44 -6.22 -2.99
C THR A 175 14.40 -6.72 -4.43
N GLN A 176 13.80 -7.90 -4.64
CA GLN A 176 13.57 -8.47 -5.96
C GLN A 176 12.08 -8.43 -6.28
N VAL A 177 11.71 -7.72 -7.35
CA VAL A 177 10.32 -7.60 -7.77
C VAL A 177 9.80 -8.93 -8.29
N GLN A 178 8.67 -9.39 -7.76
CA GLN A 178 8.05 -10.63 -8.20
C GLN A 178 7.45 -10.46 -9.60
N SER A 179 7.89 -11.30 -10.54
CA SER A 179 7.47 -11.26 -11.92
C SER A 179 6.29 -12.19 -12.26
N GLN A 180 6.01 -13.15 -11.40
CA GLN A 180 5.01 -14.19 -11.64
C GLN A 180 4.02 -14.26 -10.47
N VAL A 181 2.78 -14.61 -10.79
CA VAL A 181 1.76 -14.89 -9.78
C VAL A 181 2.07 -16.24 -9.12
N THR A 182 2.30 -16.25 -7.81
CA THR A 182 2.51 -17.46 -7.00
C THR A 182 1.26 -17.86 -6.21
N ARG A 183 0.39 -16.88 -5.91
CA ARG A 183 -0.94 -17.06 -5.31
C ARG A 183 -1.96 -16.46 -6.29
N PRO A 184 -2.84 -17.28 -6.91
CA PRO A 184 -3.67 -16.87 -8.06
C PRO A 184 -4.57 -15.64 -7.82
N GLU A 185 -4.99 -15.42 -6.57
CA GLU A 185 -5.92 -14.33 -6.20
C GLU A 185 -5.24 -12.95 -6.15
N PHE A 186 -3.89 -12.89 -6.28
CA PHE A 186 -3.14 -11.66 -6.09
C PHE A 186 -2.25 -11.34 -7.29
N THR A 187 -1.96 -10.05 -7.45
CA THR A 187 -1.06 -9.58 -8.52
C THR A 187 0.38 -10.02 -8.27
N ALA A 188 1.16 -10.26 -9.33
CA ALA A 188 2.56 -10.61 -9.20
C ALA A 188 3.34 -9.56 -8.38
N PHE A 189 3.24 -8.28 -8.74
CA PHE A 189 3.93 -7.20 -8.04
C PHE A 189 3.54 -7.08 -6.55
N GLY A 190 2.26 -7.35 -6.21
CA GLY A 190 1.80 -7.35 -4.82
C GLY A 190 2.42 -8.46 -3.96
N GLN A 191 2.90 -9.53 -4.59
CA GLN A 191 3.57 -10.66 -3.93
C GLN A 191 5.10 -10.49 -3.82
N THR A 192 5.62 -9.32 -4.21
CA THR A 192 7.02 -8.95 -3.96
C THR A 192 7.32 -9.02 -2.48
N MET A 193 8.35 -9.78 -2.10
CA MET A 193 8.80 -9.87 -0.71
C MET A 193 9.65 -8.63 -0.39
N TRP A 194 9.11 -7.75 0.46
CA TRP A 194 9.69 -6.43 0.75
C TRP A 194 9.73 -6.16 2.25
N SER A 195 10.93 -5.96 2.82
CA SER A 195 11.09 -5.65 4.25
C SER A 195 10.66 -4.21 4.56
N VAL A 196 10.30 -3.92 5.81
CA VAL A 196 10.01 -2.55 6.24
C VAL A 196 11.24 -1.64 6.10
N GLY A 197 12.44 -2.15 6.39
CA GLY A 197 13.68 -1.40 6.23
C GLY A 197 13.92 -0.98 4.78
N ASN A 198 13.75 -1.90 3.83
CA ASN A 198 13.89 -1.60 2.42
C ASN A 198 12.77 -0.69 1.89
N GLN A 199 11.56 -0.78 2.42
CA GLN A 199 10.49 0.17 2.09
C GLN A 199 10.77 1.58 2.61
N ALA A 200 11.27 1.72 3.85
CA ALA A 200 11.66 3.02 4.39
C ALA A 200 12.82 3.62 3.57
N LYS A 201 13.80 2.80 3.19
CA LYS A 201 14.92 3.23 2.34
C LYS A 201 14.45 3.69 0.96
N PHE A 202 13.54 2.94 0.32
CA PHE A 202 12.91 3.34 -0.94
C PHE A 202 12.18 4.68 -0.79
N MET A 203 11.40 4.86 0.27
CA MET A 203 10.69 6.12 0.52
C MET A 203 11.62 7.30 0.78
N ALA A 204 12.80 7.07 1.36
CA ALA A 204 13.80 8.12 1.56
C ALA A 204 14.40 8.63 0.24
N GLY A 205 14.50 7.77 -0.79
CA GLY A 205 15.03 8.14 -2.10
C GLY A 205 13.98 8.45 -3.17
N VAL A 206 12.69 8.22 -2.89
CA VAL A 206 11.65 8.25 -3.94
C VAL A 206 11.51 9.58 -4.66
N ARG A 207 11.77 10.71 -3.97
CA ARG A 207 11.68 12.04 -4.58
C ARG A 207 12.82 12.34 -5.56
N CYS A 208 13.96 11.64 -5.44
CA CYS A 208 15.07 11.73 -6.40
C CYS A 208 14.81 10.93 -7.68
N VAL A 209 13.79 10.08 -7.69
CA VAL A 209 13.51 9.19 -8.82
C VAL A 209 12.78 9.95 -9.91
N GLU A 210 13.30 9.94 -11.13
CA GLU A 210 12.66 10.54 -12.29
C GLU A 210 11.23 9.99 -12.49
N GLY A 211 10.27 10.88 -12.75
CA GLY A 211 8.87 10.50 -12.97
C GLY A 211 8.08 10.15 -11.71
N ALA A 212 8.66 10.29 -10.51
CA ALA A 212 7.98 9.96 -9.27
C ALA A 212 6.95 11.01 -8.82
N GLN A 213 7.12 12.28 -9.19
CA GLN A 213 6.33 13.38 -8.63
C GLN A 213 4.80 13.20 -8.75
N PRO A 214 4.21 12.83 -9.91
CA PRO A 214 2.75 12.62 -9.98
C PRO A 214 2.24 11.53 -9.05
N ILE A 215 3.06 10.49 -8.81
CA ILE A 215 2.73 9.37 -7.92
C ILE A 215 2.82 9.83 -6.46
N ILE A 216 3.82 10.61 -6.11
CA ILE A 216 3.99 11.22 -4.79
C ILE A 216 2.82 12.16 -4.49
N ASP A 217 2.40 12.99 -5.44
CA ASP A 217 1.25 13.89 -5.30
C ASP A 217 -0.03 13.09 -5.02
N ALA A 218 -0.25 11.98 -5.74
CA ALA A 218 -1.39 11.09 -5.52
C ALA A 218 -1.34 10.39 -4.14
N MET A 219 -0.13 10.10 -3.60
CA MET A 219 0.04 9.58 -2.24
C MET A 219 -0.38 10.60 -1.17
N GLY A 220 -0.35 11.89 -1.47
CA GLY A 220 -0.82 12.95 -0.58
C GLY A 220 -2.35 13.08 -0.51
N VAL A 221 -3.08 12.54 -1.48
CA VAL A 221 -4.54 12.60 -1.51
C VAL A 221 -5.14 11.55 -0.57
N ALA A 222 -6.04 11.98 0.32
CA ALA A 222 -6.67 11.10 1.30
C ALA A 222 -7.90 10.41 0.72
N ASP A 223 -7.91 9.08 0.76
CA ASP A 223 -9.13 8.28 0.62
C ASP A 223 -9.70 8.01 2.01
N PRO A 224 -10.96 8.38 2.31
CA PRO A 224 -11.57 8.14 3.61
C PRO A 224 -11.54 6.66 4.05
N ALA A 225 -11.59 5.71 3.11
CA ALA A 225 -11.51 4.28 3.41
C ALA A 225 -10.12 3.85 3.93
N GLN A 226 -9.10 4.67 3.72
CA GLN A 226 -7.72 4.44 4.14
C GLN A 226 -7.24 5.46 5.20
N ALA A 227 -8.17 6.12 5.91
CA ALA A 227 -7.88 7.13 6.93
C ALA A 227 -7.45 6.50 8.28
N TYR A 228 -6.35 5.73 8.27
CA TYR A 228 -5.77 5.07 9.45
C TYR A 228 -4.23 5.03 9.36
N GLY A 229 -3.58 4.67 10.46
CA GLY A 229 -2.13 4.54 10.52
C GLY A 229 -1.42 5.86 10.21
N LEU A 230 -0.41 5.83 9.37
CA LEU A 230 0.33 7.04 8.96
C LEU A 230 -0.59 8.12 8.38
N ARG A 231 -1.76 7.76 7.79
CA ARG A 231 -2.70 8.74 7.22
C ARG A 231 -3.30 9.68 8.26
N THR A 232 -3.26 9.33 9.54
CA THR A 232 -3.72 10.22 10.62
C THR A 232 -2.76 11.38 10.90
N LEU A 233 -1.51 11.29 10.41
CA LEU A 233 -0.50 12.33 10.59
C LEU A 233 -0.67 13.46 9.55
N PRO A 234 -0.38 14.70 9.91
CA PRO A 234 -0.51 15.83 9.00
C PRO A 234 0.52 15.77 7.87
N GLY A 235 0.11 16.20 6.66
CA GLY A 235 1.01 16.33 5.52
C GLY A 235 1.60 15.03 4.98
N VAL A 236 1.03 13.87 5.35
CA VAL A 236 1.57 12.56 5.00
C VAL A 236 1.44 12.25 3.51
N LEU A 237 2.50 11.72 2.96
CA LEU A 237 2.56 11.08 1.63
C LEU A 237 2.68 9.57 1.87
N MET A 238 1.62 8.79 1.63
CA MET A 238 1.68 7.37 1.97
C MET A 238 0.94 6.46 0.99
N LYS A 239 1.37 5.20 0.93
CA LYS A 239 0.65 4.10 0.29
C LYS A 239 0.46 2.95 1.25
N GLY A 240 -0.78 2.50 1.38
CA GLY A 240 -1.14 1.31 2.11
C GLY A 240 -1.15 0.05 1.24
N GLY A 241 -1.03 -1.10 1.91
CA GLY A 241 -1.18 -2.42 1.32
C GLY A 241 -1.68 -3.41 2.37
N TRP A 242 -2.51 -4.36 1.98
CA TRP A 242 -3.05 -5.37 2.88
C TRP A 242 -3.41 -6.66 2.16
N GLY A 243 -3.40 -7.75 2.87
CA GLY A 243 -3.85 -9.04 2.39
C GLY A 243 -3.66 -10.14 3.42
N PRO A 244 -4.32 -11.28 3.22
CA PRO A 244 -4.17 -12.41 4.13
C PRO A 244 -2.85 -13.14 3.90
N SER A 245 -2.19 -13.50 4.99
CA SER A 245 -1.12 -14.49 4.97
C SER A 245 -1.66 -15.86 4.51
N PRO A 246 -0.82 -16.87 4.21
CA PRO A 246 -1.29 -18.22 3.93
C PRO A 246 -2.13 -18.84 5.06
N ALA A 247 -1.97 -18.37 6.30
CA ALA A 247 -2.77 -18.78 7.45
C ALA A 247 -4.09 -18.00 7.61
N GLY A 248 -4.40 -17.05 6.71
CA GLY A 248 -5.62 -16.26 6.77
C GLY A 248 -5.57 -15.05 7.70
N VAL A 249 -4.43 -14.79 8.34
CA VAL A 249 -4.21 -13.60 9.17
C VAL A 249 -3.94 -12.41 8.26
N TYR A 250 -4.66 -11.31 8.47
CA TYR A 250 -4.45 -10.09 7.70
C TYR A 250 -3.21 -9.34 8.18
N ASP A 251 -2.28 -9.16 7.23
CA ASP A 251 -1.19 -8.22 7.33
C ASP A 251 -1.62 -6.89 6.72
N VAL A 252 -1.38 -5.80 7.42
CA VAL A 252 -1.60 -4.44 6.92
C VAL A 252 -0.30 -3.67 7.05
N ARG A 253 0.09 -3.01 5.97
CA ARG A 253 1.34 -2.24 5.94
C ARG A 253 1.14 -0.89 5.29
N GLN A 254 2.02 0.04 5.63
CA GLN A 254 2.07 1.37 5.05
C GLN A 254 3.52 1.79 4.89
N MET A 255 3.83 2.49 3.81
CA MET A 255 5.10 3.19 3.64
C MET A 255 4.82 4.62 3.22
N GLY A 256 5.64 5.56 3.67
CA GLY A 256 5.39 6.96 3.38
C GLY A 256 6.47 7.91 3.86
N ILE A 257 6.22 9.18 3.63
CA ILE A 257 6.96 10.31 4.17
C ILE A 257 6.02 11.06 5.10
N VAL A 258 6.42 11.28 6.33
CA VAL A 258 5.63 11.95 7.38
C VAL A 258 6.40 13.12 7.97
N GLN A 259 5.70 14.06 8.60
CA GLN A 259 6.32 15.16 9.34
C GLN A 259 6.50 14.76 10.80
N LEU A 260 7.75 14.56 11.24
CA LEU A 260 8.09 14.28 12.64
C LEU A 260 9.21 15.23 13.08
N GLY A 261 9.07 15.84 14.23
CA GLY A 261 10.08 16.80 14.74
C GLY A 261 10.30 18.02 13.83
N GLY A 262 9.35 18.34 12.96
CA GLY A 262 9.39 19.50 12.06
C GLY A 262 10.09 19.28 10.72
N HIS A 263 10.41 18.03 10.37
CA HIS A 263 11.02 17.69 9.08
C HIS A 263 10.46 16.36 8.53
N ASP A 264 10.75 16.08 7.26
CA ASP A 264 10.35 14.86 6.59
C ASP A 264 11.10 13.64 7.14
N VAL A 265 10.37 12.55 7.35
CA VAL A 265 10.91 11.25 7.77
C VAL A 265 10.32 10.16 6.90
N ALA A 266 11.14 9.34 6.27
CA ALA A 266 10.70 8.18 5.53
C ALA A 266 10.44 7.01 6.50
N VAL A 267 9.22 6.48 6.46
CA VAL A 267 8.71 5.47 7.41
C VAL A 267 8.08 4.30 6.67
N ALA A 268 8.25 3.11 7.20
CA ALA A 268 7.45 1.94 6.83
C ALA A 268 6.98 1.20 8.08
N LEU A 269 5.72 0.74 8.03
CA LEU A 269 5.06 -0.01 9.09
C LEU A 269 4.46 -1.30 8.52
N ILE A 270 4.45 -2.35 9.33
CA ILE A 270 3.64 -3.55 9.11
C ILE A 270 3.07 -4.01 10.45
N ALA A 271 1.85 -4.53 10.44
CA ALA A 271 1.21 -5.06 11.63
C ALA A 271 0.27 -6.22 11.28
N SER A 272 0.05 -7.10 12.25
CA SER A 272 -1.07 -8.02 12.34
C SER A 272 -1.71 -7.86 13.70
N SER A 273 -3.03 -7.98 13.77
CA SER A 273 -3.74 -7.98 15.05
C SER A 273 -3.87 -9.42 15.61
N PRO A 274 -4.00 -9.60 16.93
CA PRO A 274 -4.17 -10.93 17.53
C PRO A 274 -5.38 -11.70 17.03
N ASP A 275 -6.44 -11.01 16.59
CA ASP A 275 -7.64 -11.61 16.01
C ASP A 275 -7.54 -11.85 14.50
N GLY A 276 -6.44 -11.45 13.87
CA GLY A 276 -6.18 -11.59 12.44
C GLY A 276 -7.08 -10.74 11.54
N GLN A 277 -7.83 -9.78 12.11
CA GLN A 277 -8.82 -9.00 11.36
C GLN A 277 -8.23 -7.69 10.83
N TYR A 278 -8.60 -7.35 9.59
CA TYR A 278 -8.17 -6.12 8.94
C TYR A 278 -8.48 -4.86 9.78
N ALA A 279 -9.73 -4.74 10.28
CA ALA A 279 -10.15 -3.56 11.03
C ALA A 279 -9.41 -3.39 12.38
N SER A 280 -9.06 -4.49 13.04
CA SER A 280 -8.27 -4.46 14.27
C SER A 280 -6.82 -4.07 13.98
N THR A 281 -6.26 -4.56 12.89
CA THR A 281 -4.90 -4.23 12.46
C THR A 281 -4.75 -2.75 12.06
N GLN A 282 -5.78 -2.15 11.47
CA GLN A 282 -5.80 -0.69 11.21
C GLN A 282 -5.64 0.14 12.49
N LYS A 283 -6.25 -0.30 13.60
CA LYS A 283 -6.11 0.36 14.90
C LYS A 283 -4.69 0.24 15.46
N VAL A 284 -4.06 -0.93 15.29
CA VAL A 284 -2.65 -1.13 15.66
C VAL A 284 -1.76 -0.15 14.91
N LEU A 285 -1.89 -0.05 13.58
CA LEU A 285 -1.11 0.91 12.79
C LEU A 285 -1.35 2.36 13.20
N THR A 286 -2.60 2.71 13.59
CA THR A 286 -2.92 4.07 14.06
C THR A 286 -2.20 4.36 15.37
N SER A 287 -2.24 3.42 16.33
CA SER A 287 -1.53 3.57 17.59
C SER A 287 -0.02 3.66 17.41
N MET A 288 0.57 2.89 16.48
CA MET A 288 1.99 3.02 16.13
C MET A 288 2.33 4.39 15.55
N ALA A 289 1.48 4.94 14.67
CA ALA A 289 1.68 6.27 14.09
C ALA A 289 1.57 7.37 15.14
N GLU A 290 0.65 7.25 16.09
CA GLU A 290 0.52 8.16 17.24
C GLU A 290 1.76 8.10 18.14
N ALA A 291 2.29 6.91 18.42
CA ALA A 291 3.50 6.71 19.20
C ALA A 291 4.73 7.33 18.51
N LEU A 292 4.84 7.22 17.17
CA LEU A 292 5.88 7.91 16.40
C LEU A 292 5.77 9.44 16.53
N ALA A 293 4.56 9.98 16.39
CA ALA A 293 4.33 11.43 16.46
C ALA A 293 4.61 12.03 17.83
N GLN A 294 4.46 11.24 18.90
CA GLN A 294 4.70 11.66 20.28
C GLN A 294 6.16 11.50 20.73
N ALA A 295 6.97 10.79 19.95
CA ALA A 295 8.35 10.52 20.32
C ALA A 295 9.25 11.73 20.08
N GLU A 296 9.95 12.14 21.15
CA GLU A 296 10.96 13.19 21.11
C GLU A 296 12.34 12.58 20.83
N THR A 297 12.74 12.61 19.56
CA THR A 297 14.04 12.13 19.10
C THR A 297 14.49 12.90 17.84
N GLN A 298 15.76 12.78 17.49
CA GLN A 298 16.26 13.28 16.20
C GLN A 298 16.01 12.23 15.12
N TRP A 299 14.92 12.40 14.40
CA TRP A 299 14.57 11.52 13.30
C TRP A 299 15.54 11.66 12.13
N PRO A 300 15.88 10.55 11.43
CA PRO A 300 16.65 10.63 10.20
C PRO A 300 15.81 11.30 9.10
N SER A 301 16.40 12.28 8.40
CA SER A 301 15.73 13.02 7.35
C SER A 301 16.25 12.62 5.97
N PRO A 302 15.40 12.29 5.01
CA PRO A 302 15.81 11.99 3.65
C PRO A 302 16.55 13.17 3.01
N ALA A 303 17.57 12.88 2.19
CA ALA A 303 18.32 13.89 1.45
C ALA A 303 17.53 14.42 0.23
N CYS A 304 16.50 13.69 -0.22
CA CYS A 304 15.56 14.04 -1.25
C CYS A 304 14.19 14.23 -0.59
#